data_ebfc86f99273f71785fb1639f435cf35
#
_entry.id   ebfc86f99273f71785fb1639f435cf35
#
_cell.length_a   1.000
_cell.length_b   1.000
_cell.length_c   1.000
_cell.angle_alpha   90.00
_cell.angle_beta   90.00
_cell.angle_gamma   90.00
#
_symmetry.space_group_name_H-M   'P 1'
#
loop_
_entity.id
_entity.type
_entity.pdbx_description
1 polymer ?
#
loop_
_entity_poly.entity_id
_entity_poly.type
_entity_poly.pdbx_seq_one_letter_code
_entity_poly.pdbx_strand_id
1 'polypeptide(L)'
;MGPRSKKTSHYEAAFEEYLRHHGLPYIAVDEAKRSLFGTAKLKSFDFVVYRPSGTNLLVDVKGRTAGPGKALANWVTRRDIDDLRQWKDIFGEGFQAVFVFMYCWNGPSDQSPFTDLFCHDENWYSMLAVTLTDYRAVMRLRSESWGTVSVSADEFKKIAKPLEQLD
;
A
#
# COMPACT_ATOMS: atom_id res chain seq x y z
N MET A 1 -23.13 -19.24 -11.92
CA MET A 1 -22.34 -18.72 -10.80
C MET A 1 -21.45 -17.63 -11.33
N GLY A 2 -21.62 -16.41 -10.83
CA GLY A 2 -20.69 -15.34 -11.15
C GLY A 2 -19.30 -15.61 -10.60
N PRO A 3 -18.24 -15.00 -11.18
CA PRO A 3 -16.89 -15.12 -10.62
C PRO A 3 -16.92 -14.69 -9.16
N ARG A 4 -16.33 -15.51 -8.29
CA ARG A 4 -16.17 -15.15 -6.88
C ARG A 4 -15.38 -13.85 -6.84
N SER A 5 -16.03 -12.76 -6.40
CA SER A 5 -15.30 -11.55 -6.08
C SER A 5 -14.24 -11.93 -5.03
N LYS A 6 -12.98 -11.59 -5.30
CA LYS A 6 -11.91 -11.76 -4.34
C LYS A 6 -12.38 -11.07 -3.04
N LYS A 7 -12.46 -11.82 -1.97
CA LYS A 7 -12.85 -11.25 -0.68
C LYS A 7 -11.82 -10.15 -0.34
N THR A 8 -12.28 -8.90 -0.29
CA THR A 8 -11.44 -7.77 0.11
C THR A 8 -10.80 -8.09 1.45
N SER A 9 -9.48 -7.95 1.56
CA SER A 9 -8.78 -8.17 2.81
C SER A 9 -9.22 -7.13 3.84
N HIS A 10 -9.11 -7.45 5.14
CA HIS A 10 -9.44 -6.50 6.18
C HIS A 10 -8.53 -5.25 6.16
N TYR A 11 -7.32 -5.38 5.63
CA TYR A 11 -6.40 -4.25 5.43
C TYR A 11 -6.89 -3.29 4.35
N GLU A 12 -7.34 -3.82 3.23
CA GLU A 12 -7.92 -3.02 2.14
C GLU A 12 -9.23 -2.36 2.60
N ALA A 13 -10.06 -3.08 3.35
CA ALA A 13 -11.28 -2.52 3.92
C ALA A 13 -11.00 -1.37 4.90
N ALA A 14 -9.98 -1.52 5.75
CA ALA A 14 -9.56 -0.46 6.67
C ALA A 14 -9.02 0.77 5.91
N PHE A 15 -8.24 0.55 4.86
CA PHE A 15 -7.74 1.64 4.02
C PHE A 15 -8.89 2.38 3.31
N GLU A 16 -9.85 1.65 2.80
CA GLU A 16 -11.03 2.24 2.15
C GLU A 16 -11.84 3.10 3.13
N GLU A 17 -12.03 2.63 4.37
CA GLU A 17 -12.67 3.40 5.43
C GLU A 17 -11.89 4.69 5.74
N TYR A 18 -10.58 4.61 5.78
CA TYR A 18 -9.72 5.78 5.95
C TYR A 18 -9.95 6.81 4.83
N LEU A 19 -10.00 6.37 3.58
CA LEU A 19 -10.24 7.24 2.44
C LEU A 19 -11.60 7.94 2.52
N ARG A 20 -12.64 7.20 2.90
CA ARG A 20 -13.99 7.75 3.09
C ARG A 20 -14.02 8.78 4.21
N HIS A 21 -13.39 8.47 5.33
CA HIS A 21 -13.36 9.36 6.51
C HIS A 21 -12.65 10.68 6.20
N HIS A 22 -11.62 10.65 5.37
CA HIS A 22 -10.86 11.84 4.96
C HIS A 22 -11.41 12.51 3.70
N GLY A 23 -12.50 12.01 3.15
CA GLY A 23 -13.12 12.61 1.97
C GLY A 23 -12.28 12.54 0.71
N LEU A 24 -11.41 11.55 0.60
CA LEU A 24 -10.56 11.36 -0.58
C LEU A 24 -11.30 10.49 -1.61
N PRO A 25 -11.60 11.04 -2.80
CA PRO A 25 -12.22 10.24 -3.85
C PRO A 25 -11.28 9.12 -4.31
N TYR A 26 -11.83 7.95 -4.52
CA TYR A 26 -11.06 6.80 -4.95
C TYR A 26 -11.87 5.86 -5.84
N ILE A 27 -11.16 5.01 -6.57
CA ILE A 27 -11.73 3.88 -7.29
C ILE A 27 -11.02 2.63 -6.81
N ALA A 28 -11.78 1.64 -6.33
CA ALA A 28 -11.26 0.31 -6.04
C ALA A 28 -11.09 -0.44 -7.37
N VAL A 29 -9.91 -1.03 -7.57
CA VAL A 29 -9.59 -1.73 -8.82
C VAL A 29 -10.11 -3.16 -8.74
N ASP A 30 -10.91 -3.54 -9.73
CA ASP A 30 -11.46 -4.88 -9.85
C ASP A 30 -10.50 -5.78 -10.63
N GLU A 31 -9.97 -6.80 -9.97
CA GLU A 31 -9.07 -7.78 -10.60
C GLU A 31 -9.71 -8.52 -11.78
N ALA A 32 -11.02 -8.70 -11.79
CA ALA A 32 -11.70 -9.37 -12.87
C ALA A 32 -11.63 -8.62 -14.21
N LYS A 33 -11.36 -7.33 -14.18
CA LYS A 33 -11.24 -6.49 -15.38
C LYS A 33 -9.83 -6.42 -15.97
N ARG A 34 -8.86 -7.13 -15.42
CA ARG A 34 -7.48 -7.19 -15.95
C ARG A 34 -7.42 -7.66 -17.40
N SER A 35 -8.28 -8.59 -17.77
CA SER A 35 -8.31 -9.17 -19.11
C SER A 35 -8.61 -8.14 -20.22
N LEU A 36 -9.09 -6.96 -19.87
CA LEU A 36 -9.37 -5.89 -20.83
C LEU A 36 -8.12 -5.15 -21.33
N PHE A 37 -6.98 -5.34 -20.69
CA PHE A 37 -5.73 -4.68 -21.07
C PHE A 37 -4.79 -5.58 -21.88
N GLY A 38 -5.31 -6.62 -22.51
CA GLY A 38 -4.60 -7.43 -23.50
C GLY A 38 -3.64 -8.45 -22.91
N THR A 39 -2.51 -8.67 -23.58
CA THR A 39 -1.55 -9.73 -23.29
C THR A 39 -0.70 -9.49 -22.04
N ALA A 40 -0.78 -8.31 -21.44
CA ALA A 40 0.00 -7.98 -20.26
C ALA A 40 -0.58 -8.66 -19.01
N LYS A 41 0.09 -9.71 -18.53
CA LYS A 41 -0.24 -10.39 -17.27
C LYS A 41 0.26 -9.58 -16.07
N LEU A 42 -0.16 -8.32 -15.98
CA LEU A 42 0.22 -7.46 -14.86
C LEU A 42 -0.62 -7.79 -13.64
N LYS A 43 0.04 -7.93 -12.49
CA LYS A 43 -0.64 -7.99 -11.22
C LYS A 43 -1.30 -6.63 -10.96
N SER A 44 -2.58 -6.64 -10.63
CA SER A 44 -3.34 -5.44 -10.35
C SER A 44 -2.83 -4.74 -9.08
N PHE A 45 -2.96 -3.43 -9.03
CA PHE A 45 -2.90 -2.66 -7.80
C PHE A 45 -4.33 -2.50 -7.23
N ASP A 46 -4.46 -1.88 -6.04
CA ASP A 46 -5.71 -1.95 -5.29
C ASP A 46 -6.62 -0.74 -5.46
N PHE A 47 -6.06 0.48 -5.53
CA PHE A 47 -6.85 1.71 -5.59
C PHE A 47 -6.22 2.78 -6.47
N VAL A 48 -7.07 3.55 -7.13
CA VAL A 48 -6.71 4.88 -7.64
C VAL A 48 -7.26 5.90 -6.66
N VAL A 49 -6.40 6.75 -6.09
CA VAL A 49 -6.80 7.79 -5.14
C VAL A 49 -6.59 9.15 -5.78
N TYR A 50 -7.64 9.96 -5.78
CA TYR A 50 -7.60 11.30 -6.35
C TYR A 50 -7.35 12.31 -5.23
N ARG A 51 -6.34 13.15 -5.40
CA ARG A 51 -6.01 14.21 -4.43
C ARG A 51 -6.42 15.56 -4.98
N PRO A 52 -7.00 16.45 -4.14
CA PRO A 52 -7.43 17.80 -4.61
C PRO A 52 -6.25 18.67 -5.04
N SER A 53 -5.08 18.45 -4.45
CA SER A 53 -3.85 19.13 -4.82
C SER A 53 -2.75 18.10 -4.98
N GLY A 54 -1.97 18.20 -6.06
CA GLY A 54 -0.86 17.33 -6.33
C GLY A 54 -1.22 16.14 -7.23
N THR A 55 -0.38 15.13 -7.21
CA THR A 55 -0.45 13.97 -8.07
C THR A 55 -1.46 12.94 -7.53
N ASN A 56 -2.23 12.34 -8.41
CA ASN A 56 -3.09 11.21 -8.05
C ASN A 56 -2.26 9.96 -7.79
N LEU A 57 -2.78 9.03 -7.01
CA LEU A 57 -2.02 7.88 -6.53
C LEU A 57 -2.56 6.57 -7.10
N LEU A 58 -1.64 5.72 -7.54
CA LEU A 58 -1.89 4.31 -7.80
C LEU A 58 -1.38 3.55 -6.58
N VAL A 59 -2.29 2.98 -5.80
CA VAL A 59 -1.98 2.43 -4.48
C VAL A 59 -2.03 0.91 -4.49
N ASP A 60 -0.94 0.31 -4.04
CA ASP A 60 -0.87 -1.12 -3.70
C ASP A 60 -0.81 -1.23 -2.17
N VAL A 61 -1.84 -1.82 -1.57
CA VAL A 61 -1.94 -1.98 -0.12
C VAL A 61 -1.22 -3.24 0.31
N LYS A 62 -0.31 -3.09 1.26
CA LYS A 62 0.44 -4.17 1.89
C LYS A 62 0.06 -4.28 3.36
N GLY A 63 -0.75 -5.27 3.71
CA GLY A 63 -1.17 -5.51 5.08
C GLY A 63 -0.09 -6.22 5.90
N ARG A 64 0.17 -5.72 7.11
CA ARG A 64 1.15 -6.30 8.04
C ARG A 64 0.63 -6.19 9.45
N THR A 65 0.99 -7.15 10.30
CA THR A 65 0.76 -7.02 11.74
C THR A 65 1.90 -6.24 12.38
N ALA A 66 1.60 -5.48 13.42
CA ALA A 66 2.58 -4.75 14.21
C ALA A 66 2.30 -4.97 15.69
N GLY A 67 3.35 -4.96 16.50
CA GLY A 67 3.23 -5.16 17.94
C GLY A 67 4.42 -4.58 18.70
N PRO A 68 4.35 -4.53 20.04
CA PRO A 68 5.41 -3.96 20.85
C PRO A 68 6.75 -4.65 20.62
N GLY A 69 7.82 -3.85 20.49
CA GLY A 69 9.17 -4.35 20.34
C GLY A 69 9.49 -5.01 19.00
N LYS A 70 8.59 -4.96 18.05
CA LYS A 70 8.81 -5.53 16.70
C LYS A 70 9.06 -4.42 15.70
N ALA A 71 10.02 -4.62 14.80
CA ALA A 71 10.24 -3.73 13.68
C ALA A 71 9.03 -3.79 12.71
N LEU A 72 8.72 -2.67 12.09
CA LEU A 72 7.66 -2.58 11.11
C LEU A 72 8.06 -3.30 9.82
N ALA A 73 7.36 -4.36 9.47
CA ALA A 73 7.61 -5.10 8.25
C ALA A 73 7.27 -4.23 7.04
N ASN A 74 8.16 -4.19 6.05
CA ASN A 74 8.01 -3.36 4.86
C ASN A 74 8.39 -4.08 3.56
N TRP A 75 8.45 -5.41 3.58
CA TRP A 75 8.85 -6.18 2.41
C TRP A 75 7.75 -6.22 1.35
N VAL A 76 8.19 -6.27 0.10
CA VAL A 76 7.33 -6.50 -1.07
C VAL A 76 8.04 -7.51 -1.98
N THR A 77 7.32 -8.05 -2.96
CA THR A 77 7.95 -8.90 -3.97
C THR A 77 8.55 -8.06 -5.09
N ARG A 78 9.54 -8.61 -5.79
CA ARG A 78 10.09 -7.97 -7.01
C ARG A 78 9.00 -7.79 -8.06
N ARG A 79 8.07 -8.75 -8.15
CA ARG A 79 6.93 -8.67 -9.06
C ARG A 79 6.04 -7.47 -8.71
N ASP A 80 5.79 -7.22 -7.42
CA ASP A 80 5.04 -6.04 -6.99
C ASP A 80 5.70 -4.75 -7.52
N ILE A 81 7.03 -4.66 -7.42
CA ILE A 81 7.80 -3.52 -7.92
C ILE A 81 7.63 -3.36 -9.44
N ASP A 82 7.87 -4.44 -10.17
CA ASP A 82 7.86 -4.41 -11.65
C ASP A 82 6.47 -4.10 -12.20
N ASP A 83 5.45 -4.73 -11.66
CA ASP A 83 4.07 -4.55 -12.11
C ASP A 83 3.54 -3.15 -11.78
N LEU A 84 3.83 -2.65 -10.57
CA LEU A 84 3.41 -1.32 -10.19
C LEU A 84 4.11 -0.24 -11.02
N ARG A 85 5.39 -0.44 -11.36
CA ARG A 85 6.12 0.45 -12.27
C ARG A 85 5.47 0.50 -13.65
N GLN A 86 5.08 -0.65 -14.19
CA GLN A 86 4.41 -0.72 -15.48
C GLN A 86 3.06 0.00 -15.46
N TRP A 87 2.28 -0.15 -14.39
CA TRP A 87 1.03 0.59 -14.21
C TRP A 87 1.27 2.10 -14.16
N LYS A 88 2.33 2.55 -13.48
CA LYS A 88 2.72 3.95 -13.47
C LYS A 88 3.00 4.46 -14.88
N ASP A 89 3.71 3.68 -15.70
CA ASP A 89 4.01 4.05 -17.09
C ASP A 89 2.73 4.12 -17.93
N ILE A 90 1.79 3.20 -17.73
CA ILE A 90 0.51 3.19 -18.45
C ILE A 90 -0.34 4.41 -18.10
N PHE A 91 -0.47 4.75 -16.82
CA PHE A 91 -1.24 5.92 -16.38
C PHE A 91 -0.56 7.24 -16.72
N GLY A 92 0.77 7.28 -16.71
CA GLY A 92 1.56 8.43 -17.17
C GLY A 92 1.65 9.57 -16.17
N GLU A 93 1.86 10.78 -16.70
CA GLU A 93 1.97 11.99 -15.88
C GLU A 93 0.69 12.26 -15.09
N GLY A 94 0.85 12.88 -13.93
CA GLY A 94 -0.27 13.15 -13.02
C GLY A 94 -0.57 12.02 -12.06
N PHE A 95 0.10 10.88 -12.18
CA PHE A 95 -0.06 9.73 -11.29
C PHE A 95 1.27 9.34 -10.66
N GLN A 96 1.22 8.90 -9.42
CA GLN A 96 2.38 8.41 -8.68
C GLN A 96 2.04 7.03 -8.09
N ALA A 97 2.95 6.08 -8.26
CA ALA A 97 2.79 4.74 -7.71
C ALA A 97 3.26 4.73 -6.25
N VAL A 98 2.48 4.11 -5.37
CA VAL A 98 2.69 4.14 -3.92
C VAL A 98 2.38 2.78 -3.32
N PHE A 99 3.26 2.32 -2.42
CA PHE A 99 2.92 1.25 -1.48
C PHE A 99 2.34 1.87 -0.22
N VAL A 100 1.19 1.38 0.21
CA VAL A 100 0.62 1.73 1.51
C VAL A 100 0.73 0.52 2.42
N PHE A 101 1.60 0.62 3.42
CA PHE A 101 1.73 -0.40 4.45
C PHE A 101 0.68 -0.14 5.53
N MET A 102 -0.35 -0.98 5.53
CA MET A 102 -1.40 -0.96 6.56
C MET A 102 -0.99 -1.86 7.71
N TYR A 103 -0.79 -1.29 8.87
CA TYR A 103 -0.41 -2.02 10.07
C TYR A 103 -1.62 -2.25 10.96
N CYS A 104 -1.90 -3.51 11.26
CA CYS A 104 -2.87 -3.89 12.29
C CYS A 104 -2.09 -3.98 13.61
N TRP A 105 -2.38 -3.06 14.53
CA TRP A 105 -1.68 -3.00 15.79
C TRP A 105 -2.22 -4.04 16.78
N ASN A 106 -1.31 -4.88 17.26
CA ASN A 106 -1.62 -5.95 18.21
C ASN A 106 -0.87 -5.72 19.52
N GLY A 107 -1.47 -4.90 20.39
CA GLY A 107 -0.89 -4.56 21.67
C GLY A 107 -1.59 -3.35 22.31
N PRO A 108 -1.13 -2.91 23.50
CA PRO A 108 -1.66 -1.71 24.14
C PRO A 108 -1.44 -0.47 23.27
N SER A 109 -2.43 0.42 23.22
CA SER A 109 -2.36 1.63 22.39
C SER A 109 -1.27 2.59 22.82
N ASP A 110 -0.95 2.61 24.12
CA ASP A 110 0.13 3.45 24.68
C ASP A 110 1.54 2.98 24.31
N GLN A 111 1.68 1.75 23.82
CA GLN A 111 2.96 1.20 23.36
C GLN A 111 3.13 1.27 21.84
N SER A 112 2.16 1.83 21.14
CA SER A 112 2.20 1.97 19.69
C SER A 112 3.18 3.06 19.26
N PRO A 113 3.99 2.83 18.21
CA PRO A 113 4.79 3.88 17.59
C PRO A 113 3.96 4.87 16.77
N PHE A 114 2.69 4.55 16.55
CA PHE A 114 1.78 5.36 15.73
C PHE A 114 1.03 6.36 16.60
N THR A 115 0.90 7.59 16.10
CA THR A 115 0.11 8.64 16.75
C THR A 115 -1.31 8.73 16.24
N ASP A 116 -1.61 8.06 15.14
CA ASP A 116 -2.85 8.17 14.37
C ASP A 116 -3.59 6.83 14.20
N LEU A 117 -3.57 5.99 15.24
CA LEU A 117 -4.34 4.75 15.23
C LEU A 117 -5.84 5.03 15.05
N PHE A 118 -6.46 4.28 14.16
CA PHE A 118 -7.91 4.31 14.00
C PHE A 118 -8.50 2.90 14.11
N CYS A 119 -9.75 2.83 14.58
CA CYS A 119 -10.45 1.56 14.74
C CYS A 119 -11.32 1.27 13.54
N HIS A 120 -11.21 0.06 13.02
CA HIS A 120 -12.12 -0.46 12.00
C HIS A 120 -12.40 -1.91 12.32
N ASP A 121 -13.70 -2.25 12.40
CA ASP A 121 -14.15 -3.62 12.66
C ASP A 121 -13.43 -4.26 13.86
N GLU A 122 -13.38 -3.54 14.97
CA GLU A 122 -12.79 -3.93 16.27
C GLU A 122 -11.26 -4.06 16.28
N ASN A 123 -10.59 -3.75 15.19
CA ASN A 123 -9.13 -3.74 15.09
C ASN A 123 -8.58 -2.32 14.98
N TRP A 124 -7.34 -2.15 15.45
CA TRP A 124 -6.64 -0.87 15.39
C TRP A 124 -5.63 -0.89 14.24
N TYR A 125 -5.68 0.16 13.43
CA TYR A 125 -4.83 0.30 12.26
C TYR A 125 -4.12 1.63 12.23
N SER A 126 -2.95 1.63 11.60
CA SER A 126 -2.30 2.82 11.10
C SER A 126 -1.65 2.51 9.77
N MET A 127 -1.19 3.53 9.04
CA MET A 127 -0.56 3.33 7.75
C MET A 127 0.67 4.20 7.58
N LEU A 128 1.59 3.72 6.75
CA LEU A 128 2.71 4.49 6.23
C LEU A 128 2.75 4.28 4.72
N ALA A 129 2.85 5.38 3.99
CA ALA A 129 2.91 5.37 2.54
C ALA A 129 4.34 5.64 2.06
N VAL A 130 4.77 4.93 1.05
CA VAL A 130 6.08 5.09 0.43
C VAL A 130 5.90 5.13 -1.08
N THR A 131 6.46 6.15 -1.73
CA THR A 131 6.45 6.17 -3.20
C THR A 131 7.30 5.05 -3.76
N LEU A 132 6.90 4.51 -4.90
CA LEU A 132 7.67 3.47 -5.58
C LEU A 132 9.10 3.94 -5.87
N THR A 133 9.26 5.20 -6.27
CA THR A 133 10.56 5.80 -6.56
C THR A 133 11.48 5.76 -5.34
N ASP A 134 10.99 6.21 -4.17
CA ASP A 134 11.78 6.22 -2.94
C ASP A 134 12.09 4.81 -2.46
N TYR A 135 11.11 3.91 -2.54
CA TYR A 135 11.30 2.52 -2.13
C TYR A 135 12.40 1.85 -2.97
N ARG A 136 12.35 2.00 -4.29
CA ARG A 136 13.34 1.42 -5.20
C ARG A 136 14.75 1.96 -4.98
N ALA A 137 14.87 3.21 -4.59
CA ALA A 137 16.17 3.85 -4.37
C ALA A 137 16.95 3.22 -3.21
N VAL A 138 16.28 2.64 -2.22
CA VAL A 138 16.91 2.12 -1.00
C VAL A 138 16.59 0.65 -0.70
N MET A 139 15.81 -0.01 -1.54
CA MET A 139 15.45 -1.41 -1.35
C MET A 139 16.66 -2.34 -1.41
N ARG A 140 16.61 -3.43 -0.66
CA ARG A 140 17.64 -4.47 -0.60
C ARG A 140 17.00 -5.84 -0.76
N LEU A 141 17.76 -6.80 -1.25
CA LEU A 141 17.35 -8.20 -1.29
C LEU A 141 17.04 -8.69 0.12
N ARG A 142 15.84 -9.21 0.32
CA ARG A 142 15.40 -9.83 1.58
C ARG A 142 15.50 -11.35 1.49
N SER A 143 14.91 -11.95 0.48
CA SER A 143 14.97 -13.39 0.22
C SER A 143 14.98 -13.65 -1.27
N GLU A 144 16.04 -14.30 -1.75
CA GLU A 144 16.14 -14.67 -3.16
C GLU A 144 15.13 -15.76 -3.51
N SER A 145 14.97 -16.76 -2.66
CA SER A 145 14.04 -17.86 -2.89
C SER A 145 12.58 -17.42 -2.95
N TRP A 146 12.21 -16.40 -2.18
CA TRP A 146 10.87 -15.81 -2.17
C TRP A 146 10.71 -14.63 -3.11
N GLY A 147 11.80 -14.17 -3.73
CA GLY A 147 11.78 -13.02 -4.61
C GLY A 147 11.33 -11.73 -3.92
N THR A 148 11.72 -11.54 -2.66
CA THR A 148 11.30 -10.39 -1.86
C THR A 148 12.43 -9.41 -1.62
N VAL A 149 12.06 -8.15 -1.49
CA VAL A 149 12.94 -7.03 -1.13
C VAL A 149 12.37 -6.33 0.09
N SER A 150 13.21 -5.59 0.79
CA SER A 150 12.80 -4.78 1.94
C SER A 150 13.69 -3.56 2.06
N VAL A 151 13.32 -2.68 3.00
CA VAL A 151 14.07 -1.47 3.31
C VAL A 151 14.49 -1.54 4.77
N SER A 152 15.72 -1.10 5.09
CA SER A 152 16.17 -1.06 6.48
C SER A 152 15.27 -0.14 7.32
N ALA A 153 15.20 -0.39 8.63
CA ALA A 153 14.38 0.42 9.53
C ALA A 153 14.74 1.91 9.46
N ASP A 154 16.03 2.23 9.38
CA ASP A 154 16.51 3.62 9.29
C ASP A 154 16.10 4.29 7.98
N GLU A 155 16.26 3.61 6.86
CA GLU A 155 15.82 4.14 5.56
C GLU A 155 14.31 4.25 5.50
N PHE A 156 13.57 3.28 6.05
CA PHE A 156 12.12 3.31 6.08
C PHE A 156 11.58 4.55 6.82
N LYS A 157 12.18 4.90 7.95
CA LYS A 157 11.84 6.12 8.69
C LYS A 157 11.99 7.39 7.87
N LYS A 158 12.95 7.41 6.95
CA LYS A 158 13.20 8.58 6.10
C LYS A 158 12.20 8.73 4.97
N ILE A 159 11.73 7.62 4.40
CA ILE A 159 10.91 7.62 3.19
C ILE A 159 9.42 7.38 3.44
N ALA A 160 9.06 6.75 4.57
CA ALA A 160 7.67 6.46 4.90
C ALA A 160 7.00 7.68 5.54
N LYS A 161 5.81 8.02 5.04
CA LYS A 161 5.05 9.20 5.46
C LYS A 161 3.57 8.86 5.57
N PRO A 162 2.80 9.61 6.39
CA PRO A 162 1.35 9.59 6.26
C PRO A 162 0.93 9.93 4.83
N LEU A 163 -0.17 9.36 4.37
CA LEU A 163 -0.62 9.50 2.99
C LEU A 163 -0.77 10.97 2.57
N GLU A 164 -1.27 11.82 3.46
CA GLU A 164 -1.49 13.24 3.20
C GLU A 164 -0.20 14.04 3.02
N GLN A 165 0.92 13.50 3.49
CA GLN A 165 2.23 14.17 3.43
C GLN A 165 3.07 13.74 2.22
N LEU A 166 2.56 12.89 1.36
CA LEU A 166 3.23 12.56 0.10
C LEU A 166 3.22 13.76 -0.84
N ASP A 167 4.38 14.09 -1.39
CA ASP A 167 4.54 15.19 -2.35
C ASP A 167 4.03 14.82 -3.76
#